data_a79958171180c4913a0b7d736d08691b
#
_entry.id   a79958171180c4913a0b7d736d08691b
#
_cell.length_a   1.000
_cell.length_b   1.000
_cell.length_c   1.000
_cell.angle_alpha   90.00
_cell.angle_beta   90.00
_cell.angle_gamma   90.00
#
_symmetry.space_group_name_H-M   'P 1'
#
loop_
_entity.id
_entity.type
_entity.pdbx_description
1 polymer ?
#
loop_
_entity_poly.entity_id
_entity_poly.type
_entity_poly.pdbx_seq_one_letter_code
_entity_poly.pdbx_strand_id
1 'polypeptide(L)'
;MQILSIKSIKKLGIQKTLDFEVDHKDHNFYAEGIVVSNSHGTAYSFLSAICIFLKSNYPKEFYYSLLRNAKHEQKPLEEIKTIISEMIKSGINVLPPHILKSDYDFSIQETGIRMGIGNIKGISEKSIEKLQNFRTDNSTKFDLFYAANEAHIPINVMASLILAGSMDDLITENRSKIMLELILWNLLTLKEKRYSTELGLKYQFKLTDIVKLLNKEIKNEKGKVIIKDSRMETIRKHYNPYIELHKYNNKNPDFCKYWMERELLGFSYSTNLLKIFKPHCPDL
;
A
#
# COMPACT_ATOMS: atom_id res chain seq x y z
N MET A 1 37.18 -31.11 -26.75
CA MET A 1 37.55 -29.81 -26.16
C MET A 1 38.92 -29.96 -25.54
N GLN A 2 39.92 -29.26 -26.02
CA GLN A 2 41.29 -29.35 -25.53
C GLN A 2 41.45 -28.34 -24.38
N ILE A 3 41.81 -28.80 -23.19
CA ILE A 3 42.05 -27.92 -22.03
C ILE A 3 43.48 -27.39 -22.16
N LEU A 4 43.63 -26.10 -22.29
CA LEU A 4 44.93 -25.43 -22.36
C LEU A 4 45.29 -24.86 -20.97
N SER A 5 46.53 -25.11 -20.54
CA SER A 5 47.06 -24.51 -19.30
C SER A 5 47.77 -23.19 -19.59
N ILE A 6 47.58 -22.20 -18.72
CA ILE A 6 48.26 -20.92 -18.78
C ILE A 6 49.72 -21.12 -18.43
N LYS A 7 50.65 -20.87 -19.38
CA LYS A 7 52.09 -21.03 -19.16
C LYS A 7 52.76 -19.80 -18.54
N SER A 8 52.25 -18.59 -18.83
CA SER A 8 52.78 -17.34 -18.24
C SER A 8 51.75 -16.21 -18.33
N ILE A 9 51.82 -15.28 -17.40
CA ILE A 9 51.04 -14.03 -17.40
C ILE A 9 52.06 -12.87 -17.36
N LYS A 10 51.98 -11.95 -18.36
CA LYS A 10 52.82 -10.75 -18.46
C LYS A 10 51.93 -9.51 -18.35
N LYS A 11 52.29 -8.57 -17.45
CA LYS A 11 51.65 -7.25 -17.38
C LYS A 11 52.12 -6.40 -18.53
N LEU A 12 51.22 -5.94 -19.36
CA LEU A 12 51.53 -5.12 -20.56
C LEU A 12 51.31 -3.60 -20.34
N GLY A 13 50.90 -3.18 -19.13
CA GLY A 13 50.50 -1.78 -18.86
C GLY A 13 49.16 -1.41 -19.51
N ILE A 14 48.96 -0.09 -19.71
CA ILE A 14 47.70 0.41 -20.33
C ILE A 14 47.76 0.17 -21.83
N GLN A 15 46.80 -0.60 -22.34
CA GLN A 15 46.63 -0.88 -23.78
C GLN A 15 45.27 -0.34 -24.24
N LYS A 16 45.22 0.04 -25.57
CA LYS A 16 43.93 0.32 -26.19
C LYS A 16 43.19 -1.00 -26.38
N THR A 17 41.99 -1.07 -25.87
CA THR A 17 41.08 -2.22 -26.06
C THR A 17 39.88 -1.80 -26.88
N LEU A 18 39.33 -2.74 -27.65
CA LEU A 18 38.08 -2.57 -28.37
C LEU A 18 37.08 -3.50 -27.75
N ASP A 19 35.88 -3.00 -27.50
CA ASP A 19 34.74 -3.82 -27.12
C ASP A 19 33.76 -3.84 -28.30
N PHE A 20 33.07 -4.96 -28.49
CA PHE A 20 32.08 -5.17 -29.54
C PHE A 20 30.98 -6.10 -29.06
N GLU A 21 29.79 -5.91 -29.58
CA GLU A 21 28.63 -6.74 -29.28
C GLU A 21 28.64 -7.98 -30.15
N VAL A 22 28.35 -9.14 -29.57
CA VAL A 22 28.17 -10.41 -30.29
C VAL A 22 26.69 -10.74 -30.29
N ASP A 23 26.06 -10.66 -31.45
CA ASP A 23 24.65 -11.01 -31.65
C ASP A 23 24.48 -12.54 -31.74
N HIS A 24 24.71 -13.21 -30.62
CA HIS A 24 24.50 -14.64 -30.45
C HIS A 24 24.14 -14.93 -29.01
N LYS A 25 23.26 -15.91 -28.80
CA LYS A 25 22.73 -16.28 -27.46
C LYS A 25 23.81 -16.59 -26.40
N ASP A 26 24.98 -17.07 -26.81
CA ASP A 26 26.08 -17.45 -25.93
C ASP A 26 27.10 -16.31 -25.75
N HIS A 27 26.94 -15.19 -26.49
CA HIS A 27 27.83 -14.03 -26.46
C HIS A 27 29.33 -14.37 -26.54
N ASN A 28 29.67 -15.45 -27.23
CA ASN A 28 31.03 -15.94 -27.41
C ASN A 28 31.53 -15.68 -28.83
N PHE A 29 32.82 -15.46 -28.93
CA PHE A 29 33.50 -15.31 -30.25
C PHE A 29 34.82 -16.05 -30.25
N TYR A 30 35.34 -16.27 -31.42
CA TYR A 30 36.62 -17.00 -31.62
C TYR A 30 37.73 -15.97 -31.87
N ALA A 31 38.74 -15.94 -31.02
CA ALA A 31 39.91 -15.10 -31.19
C ALA A 31 41.17 -15.93 -31.02
N GLU A 32 42.03 -15.92 -32.04
CA GLU A 32 43.35 -16.60 -32.08
C GLU A 32 43.31 -18.08 -31.59
N GLY A 33 42.28 -18.82 -32.00
CA GLY A 33 42.14 -20.21 -31.62
C GLY A 33 41.52 -20.50 -30.25
N ILE A 34 41.03 -19.47 -29.57
CA ILE A 34 40.41 -19.57 -28.25
C ILE A 34 38.98 -19.01 -28.32
N VAL A 35 38.02 -19.72 -27.69
CA VAL A 35 36.67 -19.22 -27.47
C VAL A 35 36.70 -18.25 -26.31
N VAL A 36 36.35 -17.00 -26.59
CA VAL A 36 36.31 -15.91 -25.60
C VAL A 36 34.88 -15.46 -25.41
N SER A 37 34.47 -15.27 -24.17
CA SER A 37 33.19 -14.65 -23.87
C SER A 37 33.31 -13.13 -24.07
N ASN A 38 32.32 -12.54 -24.75
CA ASN A 38 32.25 -11.09 -24.87
C ASN A 38 32.06 -10.47 -23.48
N SER A 39 32.96 -9.59 -23.10
CA SER A 39 32.91 -8.95 -21.78
C SER A 39 32.02 -7.71 -21.84
N HIS A 40 30.82 -7.80 -21.30
CA HIS A 40 29.96 -6.64 -21.02
C HIS A 40 30.49 -5.81 -19.83
N GLY A 41 31.66 -6.20 -19.28
CA GLY A 41 32.21 -5.62 -18.05
C GLY A 41 32.36 -4.10 -18.09
N THR A 42 32.83 -3.54 -19.22
CA THR A 42 33.01 -2.09 -19.37
C THR A 42 31.66 -1.36 -19.40
N ALA A 43 30.69 -1.85 -20.18
CA ALA A 43 29.36 -1.26 -20.27
C ALA A 43 28.62 -1.34 -18.93
N TYR A 44 28.64 -2.49 -18.27
CA TYR A 44 28.05 -2.64 -16.94
C TYR A 44 28.75 -1.83 -15.86
N SER A 45 30.08 -1.67 -15.92
CA SER A 45 30.84 -0.81 -15.01
C SER A 45 30.44 0.66 -15.17
N PHE A 46 30.23 1.10 -16.41
CA PHE A 46 29.77 2.46 -16.69
C PHE A 46 28.35 2.70 -16.18
N LEU A 47 27.41 1.76 -16.43
CA LEU A 47 26.06 1.83 -15.89
C LEU A 47 26.07 1.82 -14.35
N SER A 48 26.90 0.98 -13.73
CA SER A 48 27.07 0.95 -12.27
C SER A 48 27.58 2.28 -11.72
N ALA A 49 28.54 2.90 -12.40
CA ALA A 49 29.06 4.23 -12.03
C ALA A 49 27.97 5.31 -12.10
N ILE A 50 27.13 5.29 -13.15
CA ILE A 50 25.98 6.19 -13.28
C ILE A 50 24.99 5.93 -12.13
N CYS A 51 24.63 4.68 -11.84
CA CYS A 51 23.72 4.34 -10.75
C CYS A 51 24.26 4.82 -9.40
N ILE A 52 25.55 4.64 -9.11
CA ILE A 52 26.19 5.11 -7.88
C ILE A 52 26.15 6.65 -7.83
N PHE A 53 26.46 7.32 -8.94
CA PHE A 53 26.40 8.78 -9.01
C PHE A 53 24.98 9.30 -8.73
N LEU A 54 23.96 8.74 -9.38
CA LEU A 54 22.56 9.13 -9.18
C LEU A 54 22.12 8.85 -7.73
N LYS A 55 22.43 7.68 -7.19
CA LYS A 55 22.10 7.32 -5.81
C LYS A 55 22.75 8.26 -4.79
N SER A 56 23.96 8.74 -5.06
CA SER A 56 24.70 9.63 -4.14
C SER A 56 24.25 11.08 -4.24
N ASN A 57 23.94 11.58 -5.44
CA ASN A 57 23.65 13.00 -5.66
C ASN A 57 22.15 13.31 -5.73
N TYR A 58 21.35 12.34 -6.15
CA TYR A 58 19.88 12.46 -6.36
C TYR A 58 19.14 11.26 -5.73
N PRO A 59 19.32 10.99 -4.42
CA PRO A 59 18.83 9.75 -3.82
C PRO A 59 17.30 9.64 -3.84
N LYS A 60 16.55 10.71 -3.67
CA LYS A 60 15.07 10.68 -3.73
C LYS A 60 14.58 10.28 -5.13
N GLU A 61 15.11 10.92 -6.16
CA GLU A 61 14.76 10.66 -7.57
C GLU A 61 15.17 9.25 -8.00
N PHE A 62 16.34 8.79 -7.53
CA PHE A 62 16.84 7.45 -7.80
C PHE A 62 15.90 6.37 -7.23
N TYR A 63 15.57 6.44 -5.96
CA TYR A 63 14.66 5.47 -5.33
C TYR A 63 13.22 5.59 -5.82
N TYR A 64 12.76 6.80 -6.12
CA TYR A 64 11.47 7.00 -6.77
C TYR A 64 11.37 6.28 -8.11
N SER A 65 12.42 6.39 -8.93
CA SER A 65 12.49 5.69 -10.21
C SER A 65 12.46 4.17 -10.04
N LEU A 66 13.21 3.62 -9.09
CA LEU A 66 13.18 2.20 -8.76
C LEU A 66 11.78 1.74 -8.32
N LEU A 67 11.14 2.46 -7.41
CA LEU A 67 9.79 2.14 -6.93
C LEU A 67 8.75 2.14 -8.05
N ARG A 68 8.81 3.12 -8.97
CA ARG A 68 7.91 3.15 -10.13
C ARG A 68 8.08 1.94 -11.05
N ASN A 69 9.29 1.46 -11.22
CA ASN A 69 9.58 0.31 -12.07
C ASN A 69 9.29 -1.03 -11.38
N ALA A 70 9.29 -1.08 -10.05
CA ALA A 70 9.06 -2.30 -9.28
C ALA A 70 7.73 -3.01 -9.61
N LYS A 71 6.71 -2.28 -10.07
CA LYS A 71 5.41 -2.85 -10.50
C LYS A 71 5.52 -3.77 -11.71
N HIS A 72 6.57 -3.67 -12.49
CA HIS A 72 6.82 -4.48 -13.68
C HIS A 72 7.65 -5.75 -13.39
N GLU A 73 8.14 -5.89 -12.16
CA GLU A 73 8.89 -7.05 -11.72
C GLU A 73 7.96 -8.28 -11.50
N GLN A 74 8.57 -9.47 -11.48
CA GLN A 74 7.81 -10.71 -11.26
C GLN A 74 7.11 -10.75 -9.89
N LYS A 75 7.71 -10.12 -8.88
CA LYS A 75 7.22 -10.07 -7.50
C LYS A 75 7.22 -8.62 -6.97
N PRO A 76 6.29 -7.79 -7.45
CA PRO A 76 6.29 -6.36 -7.17
C PRO A 76 6.38 -5.99 -5.69
N LEU A 77 5.61 -6.65 -4.82
CA LEU A 77 5.59 -6.34 -3.39
C LEU A 77 6.91 -6.70 -2.67
N GLU A 78 7.59 -7.77 -3.09
CA GLU A 78 8.90 -8.14 -2.53
C GLU A 78 9.96 -7.13 -2.95
N GLU A 79 9.93 -6.69 -4.21
CA GLU A 79 10.84 -5.68 -4.74
C GLU A 79 10.64 -4.32 -4.06
N ILE A 80 9.39 -3.86 -3.96
CA ILE A 80 9.05 -2.63 -3.22
C ILE A 80 9.58 -2.69 -1.78
N LYS A 81 9.41 -3.81 -1.08
CA LYS A 81 9.92 -4.00 0.27
C LYS A 81 11.44 -3.86 0.34
N THR A 82 12.16 -4.44 -0.62
CA THR A 82 13.63 -4.38 -0.67
C THR A 82 14.10 -2.94 -0.89
N ILE A 83 13.52 -2.26 -1.87
CA ILE A 83 13.83 -0.84 -2.17
C ILE A 83 13.54 0.05 -0.96
N ILE A 84 12.38 -0.11 -0.33
CA ILE A 84 12.00 0.68 0.85
C ILE A 84 12.95 0.44 2.02
N SER A 85 13.39 -0.81 2.23
CA SER A 85 14.36 -1.13 3.27
C SER A 85 15.70 -0.41 3.06
N GLU A 86 16.16 -0.29 1.82
CA GLU A 86 17.35 0.48 1.46
C GLU A 86 17.13 2.00 1.62
N MET A 87 15.98 2.51 1.20
CA MET A 87 15.62 3.93 1.36
C MET A 87 15.70 4.38 2.81
N ILE A 88 15.09 3.60 3.72
CA ILE A 88 15.12 3.90 5.17
C ILE A 88 16.55 3.94 5.70
N LYS A 89 17.40 2.96 5.29
CA LYS A 89 18.84 2.96 5.66
C LYS A 89 19.59 4.17 5.12
N SER A 90 19.15 4.71 3.97
CA SER A 90 19.70 5.91 3.34
C SER A 90 19.11 7.21 3.90
N GLY A 91 18.29 7.16 4.94
CA GLY A 91 17.68 8.33 5.58
C GLY A 91 16.51 8.95 4.82
N ILE A 92 15.94 8.25 3.83
CA ILE A 92 14.80 8.73 3.07
C ILE A 92 13.52 8.16 3.67
N ASN A 93 12.60 9.06 4.06
CA ASN A 93 11.33 8.65 4.64
C ASN A 93 10.38 8.09 3.60
N VAL A 94 9.65 7.04 3.98
CA VAL A 94 8.50 6.51 3.23
C VAL A 94 7.24 7.02 3.89
N LEU A 95 6.45 7.75 3.14
CA LEU A 95 5.17 8.27 3.60
C LEU A 95 4.06 7.26 3.26
N PRO A 96 3.16 6.95 4.21
CA PRO A 96 2.08 6.01 3.97
C PRO A 96 1.14 6.45 2.85
N PRO A 97 0.37 5.54 2.26
CA PRO A 97 -0.69 5.92 1.35
C PRO A 97 -1.72 6.80 2.08
N HIS A 98 -2.29 7.77 1.39
CA HIS A 98 -3.28 8.68 1.97
C HIS A 98 -4.38 8.95 0.94
N ILE A 99 -5.63 8.74 1.34
CA ILE A 99 -6.77 8.79 0.42
C ILE A 99 -6.93 10.13 -0.33
N LEU A 100 -6.55 11.24 0.28
CA LEU A 100 -6.66 12.58 -0.32
C LEU A 100 -5.36 13.11 -0.92
N LYS A 101 -4.19 12.63 -0.46
CA LYS A 101 -2.86 13.20 -0.80
C LYS A 101 -2.05 12.32 -1.74
N SER A 102 -2.34 11.01 -1.82
CA SER A 102 -1.59 10.10 -2.67
C SER A 102 -2.08 10.14 -4.10
N ASP A 103 -1.14 10.11 -5.03
CA ASP A 103 -1.41 9.85 -6.43
C ASP A 103 -1.63 8.36 -6.69
N TYR A 104 -1.77 8.00 -7.96
CA TYR A 104 -1.84 6.60 -8.36
C TYR A 104 -0.54 5.86 -8.04
N ASP A 105 0.57 6.37 -8.56
CA ASP A 105 1.92 5.87 -8.33
C ASP A 105 2.57 6.57 -7.13
N PHE A 106 3.78 6.15 -6.78
CA PHE A 106 4.62 6.86 -5.83
C PHE A 106 4.80 8.33 -6.25
N SER A 107 4.95 9.22 -5.30
CA SER A 107 5.22 10.63 -5.56
C SER A 107 6.28 11.17 -4.60
N ILE A 108 7.18 12.03 -5.13
CA ILE A 108 8.19 12.72 -4.35
C ILE A 108 7.50 13.86 -3.61
N GLN A 109 7.72 13.94 -2.30
CA GLN A 109 7.28 15.04 -1.45
C GLN A 109 8.49 15.63 -0.72
N GLU A 110 8.31 16.80 -0.13
CA GLU A 110 9.38 17.48 0.60
C GLU A 110 10.01 16.58 1.68
N THR A 111 9.18 15.91 2.45
CA THR A 111 9.59 15.08 3.60
C THR A 111 9.94 13.63 3.25
N GLY A 112 9.77 13.19 2.01
CA GLY A 112 10.02 11.81 1.61
C GLY A 112 9.34 11.38 0.33
N ILE A 113 9.19 10.08 0.12
CA ILE A 113 8.45 9.50 -1.01
C ILE A 113 7.14 8.93 -0.48
N ARG A 114 6.03 9.45 -1.01
CA ARG A 114 4.69 8.98 -0.65
C ARG A 114 4.29 7.78 -1.49
N MET A 115 3.73 6.79 -0.81
CA MET A 115 3.18 5.61 -1.47
C MET A 115 1.90 5.95 -2.22
N GLY A 116 1.82 5.50 -3.48
CA GLY A 116 0.64 5.67 -4.31
C GLY A 116 -0.49 4.72 -3.93
N ILE A 117 -1.73 5.14 -4.16
CA ILE A 117 -2.92 4.32 -3.88
C ILE A 117 -2.96 3.06 -4.77
N GLY A 118 -2.47 3.16 -6.01
CA GLY A 118 -2.41 2.04 -6.96
C GLY A 118 -1.45 0.92 -6.56
N ASN A 119 -0.56 1.18 -5.59
CA ASN A 119 0.35 0.16 -5.07
C ASN A 119 -0.27 -0.67 -3.93
N ILE A 120 -1.49 -0.35 -3.51
CA ILE A 120 -2.24 -1.13 -2.53
C ILE A 120 -2.88 -2.33 -3.23
N LYS A 121 -2.59 -3.54 -2.74
CA LYS A 121 -3.15 -4.79 -3.30
C LYS A 121 -4.69 -4.73 -3.32
N GLY A 122 -5.26 -5.08 -4.47
CA GLY A 122 -6.72 -5.09 -4.66
C GLY A 122 -7.32 -3.77 -5.16
N ILE A 123 -6.51 -2.74 -5.39
CA ILE A 123 -6.95 -1.49 -6.01
C ILE A 123 -6.55 -1.50 -7.49
N SER A 124 -7.55 -1.46 -8.37
CA SER A 124 -7.37 -1.38 -9.81
C SER A 124 -7.36 0.06 -10.32
N GLU A 125 -6.75 0.30 -11.48
CA GLU A 125 -6.72 1.60 -12.15
C GLU A 125 -8.12 2.21 -12.35
N LYS A 126 -9.09 1.38 -12.76
CA LYS A 126 -10.51 1.79 -12.88
C LYS A 126 -11.13 2.29 -11.57
N SER A 127 -10.68 1.74 -10.44
CA SER A 127 -11.15 2.19 -9.12
C SER A 127 -10.59 3.56 -8.75
N ILE A 128 -9.42 3.90 -9.28
CA ILE A 128 -8.74 5.16 -8.99
C ILE A 128 -9.33 6.33 -9.74
N GLU A 129 -9.78 6.14 -10.98
CA GLU A 129 -10.54 7.17 -11.70
C GLU A 129 -11.76 7.62 -10.88
N LYS A 130 -12.44 6.66 -10.24
CA LYS A 130 -13.54 6.95 -9.32
C LYS A 130 -13.08 7.67 -8.05
N LEU A 131 -11.92 7.28 -7.51
CA LEU A 131 -11.32 7.93 -6.34
C LEU A 131 -10.82 9.35 -6.64
N GLN A 132 -10.41 9.66 -7.86
CA GLN A 132 -10.04 11.02 -8.26
C GLN A 132 -11.23 11.98 -8.21
N ASN A 133 -12.40 11.55 -8.64
CA ASN A 133 -13.64 12.31 -8.54
C ASN A 133 -14.13 12.47 -7.09
N PHE A 134 -13.57 11.71 -6.19
CA PHE A 134 -13.89 11.63 -4.78
C PHE A 134 -12.97 12.51 -3.91
N ARG A 135 -11.90 13.07 -4.44
CA ARG A 135 -10.97 13.97 -3.73
C ARG A 135 -11.65 15.30 -3.40
N THR A 136 -12.43 15.29 -2.34
CA THR A 136 -13.06 16.47 -1.75
C THR A 136 -12.49 16.67 -0.35
N ASP A 137 -12.69 17.86 0.24
CA ASP A 137 -12.30 18.17 1.62
C ASP A 137 -13.18 17.45 2.65
N ASN A 138 -13.37 16.15 2.48
CA ASN A 138 -14.17 15.32 3.36
C ASN A 138 -13.46 15.18 4.71
N SER A 139 -14.09 15.68 5.75
CA SER A 139 -13.49 15.79 7.08
C SER A 139 -13.85 14.62 8.01
N THR A 140 -14.90 13.85 7.69
CA THR A 140 -15.38 12.77 8.55
C THR A 140 -15.48 11.44 7.80
N LYS A 141 -15.43 10.31 8.56
CA LYS A 141 -15.62 8.97 7.97
C LYS A 141 -16.98 8.82 7.27
N PHE A 142 -18.03 9.49 7.76
CA PHE A 142 -19.36 9.41 7.13
C PHE A 142 -19.36 10.12 5.79
N ASP A 143 -18.72 11.29 5.68
CA ASP A 143 -18.54 11.98 4.40
C ASP A 143 -17.78 11.11 3.41
N LEU A 144 -16.70 10.46 3.86
CA LEU A 144 -15.92 9.54 3.05
C LEU A 144 -16.75 8.33 2.59
N PHE A 145 -17.55 7.74 3.47
CA PHE A 145 -18.41 6.59 3.11
C PHE A 145 -19.52 7.00 2.14
N TYR A 146 -20.11 8.18 2.35
CA TYR A 146 -21.13 8.72 1.45
C TYR A 146 -20.57 9.01 0.07
N ALA A 147 -19.47 9.75 0.00
CA ALA A 147 -18.79 10.05 -1.26
C ALA A 147 -18.31 8.80 -1.99
N ALA A 148 -17.83 7.78 -1.28
CA ALA A 148 -17.49 6.48 -1.87
C ALA A 148 -18.70 5.77 -2.48
N ASN A 149 -19.86 5.88 -1.82
CA ASN A 149 -21.09 5.31 -2.33
C ASN A 149 -21.58 6.06 -3.59
N GLU A 150 -21.56 7.38 -3.61
CA GLU A 150 -21.90 8.21 -4.77
C GLU A 150 -20.97 7.96 -5.97
N ALA A 151 -19.68 7.82 -5.71
CA ALA A 151 -18.68 7.49 -6.72
C ALA A 151 -18.70 6.01 -7.15
N HIS A 152 -19.61 5.20 -6.62
CA HIS A 152 -19.73 3.75 -6.88
C HIS A 152 -18.41 2.99 -6.65
N ILE A 153 -17.69 3.33 -5.57
CA ILE A 153 -16.47 2.63 -5.18
C ILE A 153 -16.85 1.31 -4.51
N PRO A 154 -16.30 0.18 -4.96
CA PRO A 154 -16.57 -1.12 -4.35
C PRO A 154 -16.12 -1.18 -2.88
N ILE A 155 -16.88 -1.88 -2.04
CA ILE A 155 -16.57 -2.03 -0.61
C ILE A 155 -15.19 -2.65 -0.35
N ASN A 156 -14.75 -3.58 -1.19
CA ASN A 156 -13.44 -4.20 -1.09
C ASN A 156 -12.29 -3.19 -1.32
N VAL A 157 -12.48 -2.22 -2.22
CA VAL A 157 -11.52 -1.14 -2.46
C VAL A 157 -11.44 -0.23 -1.24
N MET A 158 -12.59 0.18 -0.67
CA MET A 158 -12.62 0.96 0.56
C MET A 158 -12.00 0.19 1.74
N ALA A 159 -12.25 -1.12 1.82
CA ALA A 159 -11.63 -1.99 2.81
C ALA A 159 -10.10 -1.99 2.69
N SER A 160 -9.56 -2.16 1.49
CA SER A 160 -8.12 -2.12 1.24
C SER A 160 -7.51 -0.77 1.62
N LEU A 161 -8.18 0.35 1.30
CA LEU A 161 -7.74 1.69 1.69
C LEU A 161 -7.68 1.87 3.21
N ILE A 162 -8.73 1.46 3.94
CA ILE A 162 -8.79 1.55 5.40
C ILE A 162 -7.69 0.69 6.03
N LEU A 163 -7.58 -0.58 5.63
CA LEU A 163 -6.64 -1.53 6.21
C LEU A 163 -5.19 -1.21 5.88
N ALA A 164 -4.92 -0.61 4.72
CA ALA A 164 -3.62 -0.06 4.36
C ALA A 164 -3.24 1.22 5.13
N GLY A 165 -4.18 1.80 5.88
CA GLY A 165 -3.95 3.02 6.66
C GLY A 165 -4.06 4.33 5.90
N SER A 166 -4.68 4.31 4.72
CA SER A 166 -4.83 5.53 3.89
C SER A 166 -5.70 6.61 4.52
N MET A 167 -6.38 6.31 5.62
CA MET A 167 -7.28 7.22 6.33
C MET A 167 -6.80 7.54 7.76
N ASP A 168 -5.66 7.05 8.19
CA ASP A 168 -5.20 7.18 9.59
C ASP A 168 -5.07 8.63 10.05
N ASP A 169 -4.71 9.55 9.14
CA ASP A 169 -4.60 10.99 9.44
C ASP A 169 -5.98 11.67 9.56
N LEU A 170 -7.00 11.12 8.90
CA LEU A 170 -8.35 11.69 8.87
C LEU A 170 -9.22 11.14 9.99
N ILE A 171 -8.99 9.88 10.35
CA ILE A 171 -9.80 9.14 11.29
C ILE A 171 -8.89 8.48 12.31
N THR A 172 -8.83 9.02 13.51
CA THR A 172 -7.98 8.52 14.62
C THR A 172 -8.46 7.21 15.24
N GLU A 173 -9.59 6.67 14.78
CA GLU A 173 -10.17 5.44 15.28
C GLU A 173 -9.40 4.21 14.76
N ASN A 174 -9.52 3.10 15.48
CA ASN A 174 -8.91 1.83 15.08
C ASN A 174 -9.45 1.38 13.71
N ARG A 175 -8.56 0.99 12.78
CA ARG A 175 -8.90 0.52 11.43
C ARG A 175 -9.95 -0.61 11.44
N SER A 176 -9.85 -1.54 12.38
CA SER A 176 -10.80 -2.63 12.52
C SER A 176 -12.21 -2.11 12.88
N LYS A 177 -12.29 -1.04 13.64
CA LYS A 177 -13.57 -0.38 13.97
C LYS A 177 -14.14 0.34 12.75
N ILE A 178 -13.31 1.06 12.00
CA ILE A 178 -13.73 1.74 10.77
C ILE A 178 -14.25 0.70 9.76
N MET A 179 -13.57 -0.45 9.64
CA MET A 179 -14.02 -1.56 8.80
C MET A 179 -15.38 -2.08 9.21
N LEU A 180 -15.61 -2.26 10.52
CA LEU A 180 -16.90 -2.70 11.04
C LEU A 180 -18.01 -1.71 10.71
N GLU A 181 -17.73 -0.43 10.82
CA GLU A 181 -18.67 0.63 10.46
C GLU A 181 -18.92 0.71 8.94
N LEU A 182 -17.90 0.49 8.11
CA LEU A 182 -18.06 0.40 6.66
C LEU A 182 -18.99 -0.76 6.26
N ILE A 183 -18.82 -1.92 6.89
CA ILE A 183 -19.69 -3.09 6.63
C ILE A 183 -21.13 -2.77 7.01
N LEU A 184 -21.34 -2.16 8.20
CA LEU A 184 -22.66 -1.73 8.63
C LEU A 184 -23.26 -0.71 7.68
N TRP A 185 -22.48 0.31 7.28
CA TRP A 185 -22.86 1.33 6.31
C TRP A 185 -23.35 0.72 4.99
N ASN A 186 -22.64 -0.28 4.50
CA ASN A 186 -23.00 -0.93 3.25
C ASN A 186 -24.32 -1.72 3.31
N LEU A 187 -24.71 -2.16 4.52
CA LEU A 187 -25.98 -2.82 4.74
C LEU A 187 -27.18 -1.85 4.80
N LEU A 188 -26.93 -0.55 5.01
CA LEU A 188 -27.97 0.47 5.14
C LEU A 188 -28.52 0.87 3.76
N THR A 189 -29.82 1.13 3.70
CA THR A 189 -30.48 1.75 2.54
C THR A 189 -30.07 3.21 2.43
N LEU A 190 -30.25 3.83 1.25
CA LEU A 190 -29.93 5.25 1.02
C LEU A 190 -30.60 6.18 2.05
N LYS A 191 -31.84 5.88 2.41
CA LYS A 191 -32.57 6.66 3.43
C LYS A 191 -31.96 6.48 4.82
N GLU A 192 -31.63 5.25 5.20
CA GLU A 192 -30.96 4.95 6.47
C GLU A 192 -29.57 5.61 6.54
N LYS A 193 -28.82 5.61 5.42
CA LYS A 193 -27.51 6.28 5.29
C LYS A 193 -27.62 7.79 5.52
N ARG A 194 -28.61 8.45 4.89
CA ARG A 194 -28.84 9.88 5.06
C ARG A 194 -29.05 10.26 6.52
N TYR A 195 -29.97 9.61 7.20
CA TYR A 195 -30.22 9.83 8.63
C TYR A 195 -29.00 9.50 9.50
N SER A 196 -28.27 8.45 9.15
CA SER A 196 -27.06 8.07 9.88
C SER A 196 -25.96 9.12 9.75
N THR A 197 -25.79 9.72 8.56
CA THR A 197 -24.83 10.81 8.33
C THR A 197 -25.22 12.06 9.13
N GLU A 198 -26.46 12.49 9.03
CA GLU A 198 -26.96 13.69 9.73
C GLU A 198 -26.78 13.55 11.25
N LEU A 199 -27.13 12.41 11.83
CA LEU A 199 -26.96 12.14 13.28
C LEU A 199 -25.50 11.93 13.66
N GLY A 200 -24.70 11.29 12.81
CA GLY A 200 -23.28 11.07 13.04
C GLY A 200 -22.49 12.37 13.14
N LEU A 201 -22.76 13.31 12.23
CA LEU A 201 -22.15 14.66 12.25
C LEU A 201 -22.59 15.44 13.49
N LYS A 202 -23.89 15.34 13.86
CA LYS A 202 -24.44 16.09 14.99
C LYS A 202 -23.94 15.61 16.36
N TYR A 203 -23.84 14.28 16.56
CA TYR A 203 -23.60 13.68 17.87
C TYR A 203 -22.27 12.96 18.01
N GLN A 204 -21.51 12.80 16.92
CA GLN A 204 -20.24 12.05 16.87
C GLN A 204 -20.32 10.62 17.42
N PHE A 205 -21.50 10.01 17.36
CA PHE A 205 -21.72 8.65 17.84
C PHE A 205 -21.13 7.60 16.89
N LYS A 206 -20.89 6.40 17.44
CA LYS A 206 -20.57 5.22 16.63
C LYS A 206 -21.77 4.90 15.75
N LEU A 207 -21.51 4.41 14.52
CA LEU A 207 -22.58 4.06 13.59
C LEU A 207 -23.55 3.01 14.17
N THR A 208 -23.03 2.07 14.96
CA THR A 208 -23.86 1.08 15.69
C THR A 208 -24.87 1.70 16.63
N ASP A 209 -24.49 2.76 17.33
CA ASP A 209 -25.36 3.45 18.27
C ASP A 209 -26.39 4.31 17.51
N ILE A 210 -25.97 4.94 16.43
CA ILE A 210 -26.88 5.67 15.53
C ILE A 210 -27.97 4.74 14.98
N VAL A 211 -27.61 3.55 14.51
CA VAL A 211 -28.55 2.56 13.98
C VAL A 211 -29.54 2.11 15.08
N LYS A 212 -29.11 1.98 16.33
CA LYS A 212 -30.01 1.70 17.47
C LYS A 212 -30.99 2.85 17.71
N LEU A 213 -30.50 4.11 17.66
CA LEU A 213 -31.36 5.30 17.78
C LEU A 213 -32.40 5.36 16.64
N LEU A 214 -32.00 5.08 15.41
CA LEU A 214 -32.89 5.03 14.24
C LEU A 214 -33.93 3.93 14.35
N ASN A 215 -33.65 2.87 15.11
CA ASN A 215 -34.60 1.78 15.35
C ASN A 215 -35.61 2.10 16.46
N LYS A 216 -35.21 2.83 17.52
CA LYS A 216 -36.06 2.99 18.71
C LYS A 216 -36.50 4.42 19.00
N GLU A 217 -35.62 5.39 18.84
CA GLU A 217 -35.81 6.74 19.36
C GLU A 217 -36.10 7.75 18.27
N ILE A 218 -35.50 7.60 17.08
CA ILE A 218 -35.66 8.57 16.00
C ILE A 218 -36.83 8.17 15.10
N LYS A 219 -37.76 9.10 14.97
CA LYS A 219 -38.95 8.96 14.13
C LYS A 219 -38.85 9.90 12.92
N ASN A 220 -39.43 9.46 11.81
CA ASN A 220 -39.60 10.29 10.62
C ASN A 220 -40.71 11.34 10.82
N GLU A 221 -40.91 12.21 9.81
CA GLU A 221 -41.98 13.25 9.81
C GLU A 221 -43.38 12.69 10.06
N LYS A 222 -43.61 11.40 9.76
CA LYS A 222 -44.87 10.69 9.96
C LYS A 222 -44.96 10.00 11.34
N GLY A 223 -44.06 10.28 12.27
CA GLY A 223 -44.02 9.70 13.61
C GLY A 223 -43.64 8.21 13.68
N LYS A 224 -43.16 7.61 12.57
CA LYS A 224 -42.72 6.20 12.52
C LYS A 224 -41.21 6.10 12.65
N VAL A 225 -40.71 5.05 13.34
CA VAL A 225 -39.29 4.74 13.43
C VAL A 225 -38.68 4.57 12.04
N ILE A 226 -37.42 4.97 11.89
CA ILE A 226 -36.70 4.90 10.61
C ILE A 226 -36.37 3.45 10.27
N ILE A 227 -35.94 2.66 11.25
CA ILE A 227 -35.58 1.25 11.13
C ILE A 227 -36.57 0.43 11.95
N LYS A 228 -37.36 -0.42 11.31
CA LYS A 228 -38.28 -1.35 11.99
C LYS A 228 -37.52 -2.52 12.61
N ASP A 229 -38.10 -3.19 13.60
CA ASP A 229 -37.49 -4.33 14.31
C ASP A 229 -37.10 -5.47 13.35
N SER A 230 -37.98 -5.84 12.40
CA SER A 230 -37.68 -6.86 11.40
C SER A 230 -36.48 -6.50 10.51
N ARG A 231 -36.33 -5.22 10.20
CA ARG A 231 -35.16 -4.72 9.46
C ARG A 231 -33.90 -4.75 10.34
N MET A 232 -34.03 -4.44 11.60
CA MET A 232 -32.92 -4.50 12.55
C MET A 232 -32.42 -5.93 12.73
N GLU A 233 -33.31 -6.93 12.78
CA GLU A 233 -32.92 -8.34 12.79
C GLU A 233 -32.16 -8.76 11.55
N THR A 234 -32.57 -8.29 10.37
CA THR A 234 -31.86 -8.53 9.12
C THR A 234 -30.44 -7.94 9.18
N ILE A 235 -30.31 -6.69 9.62
CA ILE A 235 -29.01 -6.04 9.80
C ILE A 235 -28.14 -6.84 10.77
N ARG A 236 -28.65 -7.24 11.92
CA ARG A 236 -27.93 -8.03 12.92
C ARG A 236 -27.45 -9.36 12.38
N LYS A 237 -28.28 -10.08 11.66
CA LYS A 237 -27.91 -11.37 11.05
C LYS A 237 -26.67 -11.26 10.16
N HIS A 238 -26.56 -10.21 9.35
CA HIS A 238 -25.44 -10.00 8.46
C HIS A 238 -24.24 -9.34 9.14
N TYR A 239 -24.43 -8.61 10.22
CA TYR A 239 -23.38 -7.81 10.86
C TYR A 239 -22.71 -8.53 12.05
N ASN A 240 -23.43 -9.34 12.80
CA ASN A 240 -22.91 -10.02 13.99
C ASN A 240 -21.62 -10.84 13.76
N PRO A 241 -21.44 -11.59 12.65
CA PRO A 241 -20.19 -12.32 12.41
C PRO A 241 -18.97 -11.40 12.39
N TYR A 242 -19.11 -10.18 11.87
CA TYR A 242 -18.03 -9.20 11.81
C TYR A 242 -17.73 -8.57 13.18
N ILE A 243 -18.73 -8.48 14.06
CA ILE A 243 -18.49 -8.04 15.44
C ILE A 243 -17.56 -9.01 16.18
N GLU A 244 -17.77 -10.31 16.02
CA GLU A 244 -16.91 -11.31 16.65
C GLU A 244 -15.48 -11.27 16.08
N LEU A 245 -15.34 -11.12 14.76
CA LEU A 245 -14.04 -10.93 14.13
C LEU A 245 -13.35 -9.64 14.64
N HIS A 246 -14.09 -8.54 14.78
CA HIS A 246 -13.56 -7.29 15.34
C HIS A 246 -13.08 -7.47 16.78
N LYS A 247 -13.84 -8.15 17.62
CA LYS A 247 -13.43 -8.45 19.00
C LYS A 247 -12.12 -9.25 19.04
N TYR A 248 -11.98 -10.23 18.15
CA TYR A 248 -10.75 -11.01 18.03
C TYR A 248 -9.55 -10.14 17.60
N ASN A 249 -9.72 -9.37 16.55
CA ASN A 249 -8.67 -8.50 16.02
C ASN A 249 -8.26 -7.42 17.04
N ASN A 250 -9.18 -6.96 17.87
CA ASN A 250 -8.91 -5.92 18.86
C ASN A 250 -8.12 -6.41 20.09
N LYS A 251 -7.91 -7.74 20.23
CA LYS A 251 -7.01 -8.28 21.27
C LYS A 251 -5.55 -7.93 21.03
N ASN A 252 -5.13 -7.87 19.77
CA ASN A 252 -3.77 -7.53 19.36
C ASN A 252 -3.80 -6.53 18.17
N PRO A 253 -4.20 -5.28 18.41
CA PRO A 253 -4.43 -4.32 17.33
C PRO A 253 -3.17 -4.00 16.52
N ASP A 254 -2.00 -3.90 17.17
CA ASP A 254 -0.74 -3.61 16.51
C ASP A 254 -0.27 -4.76 15.62
N PHE A 255 -0.48 -6.00 16.06
CA PHE A 255 -0.19 -7.17 15.23
C PHE A 255 -1.10 -7.25 14.01
N CYS A 256 -2.40 -6.98 14.18
CA CYS A 256 -3.35 -6.91 13.06
C CYS A 256 -2.97 -5.81 12.08
N LYS A 257 -2.59 -4.63 12.59
CA LYS A 257 -2.13 -3.49 11.80
C LYS A 257 -0.88 -3.86 10.98
N TYR A 258 0.13 -4.45 11.64
CA TYR A 258 1.35 -4.96 11.01
C TYR A 258 1.03 -5.97 9.88
N TRP A 259 0.16 -6.94 10.18
CA TRP A 259 -0.19 -7.99 9.23
C TRP A 259 -0.89 -7.44 8.00
N MET A 260 -1.89 -6.55 8.19
CA MET A 260 -2.64 -5.95 7.10
C MET A 260 -1.78 -5.07 6.21
N GLU A 261 -0.89 -4.28 6.79
CA GLU A 261 0.06 -3.49 6.02
C GLU A 261 0.97 -4.39 5.17
N ARG A 262 1.53 -5.45 5.73
CA ARG A 262 2.35 -6.40 4.97
C ARG A 262 1.60 -7.08 3.83
N GLU A 263 0.36 -7.47 4.08
CA GLU A 263 -0.45 -8.15 3.07
C GLU A 263 -0.83 -7.21 1.92
N LEU A 264 -1.12 -5.95 2.22
CA LEU A 264 -1.62 -4.98 1.25
C LEU A 264 -0.52 -4.15 0.58
N LEU A 265 0.58 -3.89 1.29
CA LEU A 265 1.65 -2.99 0.84
C LEU A 265 2.99 -3.72 0.62
N GLY A 266 3.12 -4.97 1.08
CA GLY A 266 4.35 -5.73 1.08
C GLY A 266 5.26 -5.49 2.30
N PHE A 267 5.05 -4.41 3.04
CA PHE A 267 5.79 -4.05 4.26
C PHE A 267 4.89 -3.36 5.27
N SER A 268 5.36 -3.23 6.52
CA SER A 268 4.67 -2.42 7.53
C SER A 268 5.48 -1.16 7.81
N TYR A 269 4.81 -0.01 7.76
CA TYR A 269 5.39 1.30 8.06
C TYR A 269 5.05 1.78 9.48
N SER A 270 3.95 1.30 10.07
CA SER A 270 3.46 1.80 11.36
C SER A 270 4.10 1.12 12.55
N THR A 271 4.49 -0.14 12.41
CA THR A 271 5.07 -0.94 13.50
C THR A 271 5.96 -2.06 12.94
N ASN A 272 6.67 -2.76 13.82
CA ASN A 272 7.45 -3.94 13.48
C ASN A 272 7.28 -5.03 14.56
N LEU A 273 7.66 -6.26 14.21
CA LEU A 273 7.48 -7.40 15.12
C LEU A 273 8.25 -7.24 16.43
N LEU A 274 9.44 -6.64 16.41
CA LEU A 274 10.21 -6.40 17.64
C LEU A 274 9.45 -5.49 18.60
N LYS A 275 8.87 -4.39 18.10
CA LYS A 275 8.04 -3.51 18.94
C LYS A 275 6.83 -4.22 19.54
N ILE A 276 6.21 -5.12 18.76
CA ILE A 276 5.00 -5.86 19.17
C ILE A 276 5.36 -6.88 20.26
N PHE A 277 6.43 -7.65 20.08
CA PHE A 277 6.77 -8.76 20.95
C PHE A 277 7.72 -8.42 22.09
N LYS A 278 8.54 -7.37 22.01
CA LYS A 278 9.45 -6.96 23.07
C LYS A 278 8.82 -6.80 24.46
N PRO A 279 7.58 -6.29 24.62
CA PRO A 279 6.91 -6.25 25.92
C PRO A 279 6.63 -7.63 26.52
N HIS A 280 6.53 -8.67 25.68
CA HIS A 280 6.22 -10.04 26.09
C HIS A 280 7.45 -10.94 26.15
N CYS A 281 8.54 -10.55 25.52
CA CYS A 281 9.81 -11.26 25.44
C CYS A 281 10.95 -10.24 25.59
N PRO A 282 11.30 -9.85 26.84
CA PRO A 282 12.31 -8.80 27.09
C PRO A 282 13.71 -9.12 26.54
N ASP A 283 13.99 -10.41 26.33
CA ASP A 283 15.30 -10.92 25.86
C ASP A 283 15.42 -10.93 24.31
N LEU A 284 14.39 -10.46 23.60
CA LEU A 284 14.42 -10.24 22.15
C LEU A 284 15.09 -8.83 21.84
#